data_9f923fbc394a928040864dc724630b49
#
_entry.id   9f923fbc394a928040864dc724630b49
#
_cell.length_a   1.000
_cell.length_b   1.000
_cell.length_c   1.000
_cell.angle_alpha   90.00
_cell.angle_beta   90.00
_cell.angle_gamma   90.00
#
_symmetry.space_group_name_H-M   'P 1'
#
loop_
_entity.id
_entity.type
_entity.pdbx_description
1 polymer ?
#
loop_
_entity_poly.entity_id
_entity_poly.type
_entity_poly.pdbx_seq_one_letter_code
_entity_poly.pdbx_strand_id
1 'polypeptide(L)'
;MYVDVEKTLAAIGRDLLKEKEPAKAELRRAYAQTLRLQSQLLSLIYDAEDFRCSEREESFAREMTRGANDGTVVTLTIREPLPSMKRLTEAIEEHWKAMIHEAIGQASRQGPLPHFEKAMVELEIVTPRGSDNARLWDTSNRAINVIINNLKGIFFEDNNMEHMAFSVVGQWGEPGVTAIRISELEMLQSAILGQKL
;
A
#
# COMPACT_ATOMS: atom_id res chain seq x y z
N MET A 1 12.29 15.29 -15.75
CA MET A 1 11.86 13.95 -15.32
C MET A 1 12.76 12.83 -15.86
N TYR A 2 13.07 12.71 -17.16
CA TYR A 2 14.01 11.71 -17.70
C TYR A 2 15.40 11.70 -17.04
N VAL A 3 15.96 12.88 -16.77
CA VAL A 3 17.27 13.03 -16.09
C VAL A 3 17.28 12.41 -14.69
N ASP A 4 16.15 12.38 -14.00
CA ASP A 4 16.06 11.78 -12.66
C ASP A 4 15.96 10.25 -12.73
N VAL A 5 15.32 9.70 -13.75
CA VAL A 5 15.29 8.25 -14.01
C VAL A 5 16.70 7.73 -14.31
N GLU A 6 17.43 8.39 -15.19
CA GLU A 6 18.82 8.03 -15.51
C GLU A 6 19.73 8.06 -14.30
N LYS A 7 19.63 9.10 -13.46
CA LYS A 7 20.39 9.21 -12.21
C LYS A 7 20.06 8.06 -11.24
N THR A 8 18.79 7.70 -11.14
CA THR A 8 18.34 6.62 -10.26
C THR A 8 18.85 5.27 -10.75
N LEU A 9 18.77 4.98 -12.05
CA LEU A 9 19.32 3.77 -12.66
C LEU A 9 20.84 3.68 -12.48
N ALA A 10 21.56 4.78 -12.69
CA ALA A 10 23.01 4.82 -12.49
C ALA A 10 23.39 4.60 -11.02
N ALA A 11 22.57 5.05 -10.07
CA ALA A 11 22.79 4.82 -8.65
C ALA A 11 22.56 3.34 -8.28
N ILE A 12 21.50 2.73 -8.76
CA ILE A 12 21.22 1.28 -8.60
C ILE A 12 22.38 0.46 -9.17
N GLY A 13 22.82 0.77 -10.40
CA GLY A 13 23.94 0.09 -11.04
C GLY A 13 25.25 0.20 -10.25
N ARG A 14 25.57 1.37 -9.72
CA ARG A 14 26.77 1.55 -8.87
C ARG A 14 26.71 0.73 -7.59
N ASP A 15 25.55 0.64 -6.95
CA ASP A 15 25.40 -0.09 -5.70
C ASP A 15 25.44 -1.62 -5.88
N LEU A 16 24.97 -2.12 -7.04
CA LEU A 16 24.94 -3.55 -7.34
C LEU A 16 26.19 -4.09 -8.04
N LEU A 17 26.91 -3.25 -8.80
CA LEU A 17 28.03 -3.70 -9.66
C LEU A 17 29.41 -3.49 -9.02
N LYS A 18 29.50 -2.88 -7.85
CA LYS A 18 30.78 -2.58 -7.19
C LYS A 18 31.53 -3.81 -6.70
N GLU A 19 30.82 -4.86 -6.30
CA GLU A 19 31.41 -6.07 -5.74
C GLU A 19 30.71 -7.32 -6.30
N LYS A 20 31.44 -8.47 -6.30
CA LYS A 20 30.87 -9.75 -6.74
C LYS A 20 29.69 -10.21 -5.85
N GLU A 21 29.68 -9.79 -4.60
CA GLU A 21 28.60 -10.02 -3.63
C GLU A 21 28.33 -8.70 -2.89
N PRO A 22 27.27 -7.94 -3.28
CA PRO A 22 26.97 -6.69 -2.63
C PRO A 22 26.57 -6.92 -1.16
N ALA A 23 27.08 -6.10 -0.27
CA ALA A 23 26.74 -6.16 1.15
C ALA A 23 25.22 -5.89 1.35
N LYS A 24 24.64 -6.44 2.40
CA LYS A 24 23.20 -6.28 2.73
C LYS A 24 22.75 -4.81 2.75
N ALA A 25 23.62 -3.89 3.16
CA ALA A 25 23.35 -2.45 3.15
C ALA A 25 23.22 -1.87 1.73
N GLU A 26 24.00 -2.39 0.77
CA GLU A 26 23.97 -1.97 -0.64
C GLU A 26 22.72 -2.50 -1.34
N LEU A 27 22.35 -3.76 -1.06
CA LEU A 27 21.10 -4.34 -1.54
C LEU A 27 19.87 -3.55 -1.03
N ARG A 28 19.89 -3.13 0.24
CA ARG A 28 18.82 -2.29 0.81
C ARG A 28 18.72 -0.93 0.14
N ARG A 29 19.87 -0.29 -0.13
CA ARG A 29 19.91 0.99 -0.86
C ARG A 29 19.38 0.84 -2.28
N ALA A 30 19.85 -0.19 -3.00
CA ALA A 30 19.38 -0.49 -4.35
C ALA A 30 17.87 -0.75 -4.37
N TYR A 31 17.34 -1.50 -3.42
CA TYR A 31 15.89 -1.73 -3.30
C TYR A 31 15.10 -0.43 -3.07
N ALA A 32 15.54 0.43 -2.14
CA ALA A 32 14.89 1.72 -1.92
C ALA A 32 14.92 2.64 -3.17
N GLN A 33 16.02 2.58 -3.94
CA GLN A 33 16.12 3.30 -5.20
C GLN A 33 15.22 2.70 -6.29
N THR A 34 15.02 1.39 -6.30
CA THR A 34 14.08 0.72 -7.22
C THR A 34 12.64 1.18 -6.98
N LEU A 35 12.21 1.31 -5.72
CA LEU A 35 10.90 1.86 -5.37
C LEU A 35 10.74 3.31 -5.85
N ARG A 36 11.81 4.11 -5.76
CA ARG A 36 11.81 5.48 -6.29
C ARG A 36 11.73 5.49 -7.81
N LEU A 37 12.49 4.61 -8.47
CA LEU A 37 12.44 4.46 -9.93
C LEU A 37 11.05 4.05 -10.40
N GLN A 38 10.40 3.11 -9.72
CA GLN A 38 9.04 2.69 -10.02
C GLN A 38 8.07 3.89 -9.98
N SER A 39 8.11 4.71 -8.92
CA SER A 39 7.27 5.90 -8.82
C SER A 39 7.55 6.90 -9.95
N GLN A 40 8.81 7.07 -10.34
CA GLN A 40 9.19 7.96 -11.45
C GLN A 40 8.69 7.44 -12.81
N LEU A 41 8.82 6.13 -13.04
CA LEU A 41 8.32 5.50 -14.26
C LEU A 41 6.80 5.54 -14.35
N LEU A 42 6.10 5.29 -13.25
CA LEU A 42 4.65 5.44 -13.19
C LEU A 42 4.22 6.87 -13.55
N SER A 43 4.85 7.88 -12.95
CA SER A 43 4.55 9.27 -13.31
C SER A 43 4.79 9.54 -14.81
N LEU A 44 5.84 8.97 -15.40
CA LEU A 44 6.09 9.13 -16.85
C LEU A 44 5.05 8.42 -17.72
N ILE A 45 4.59 7.25 -17.29
CA ILE A 45 3.55 6.49 -17.98
C ILE A 45 2.23 7.26 -17.97
N TYR A 46 1.85 7.82 -16.81
CA TYR A 46 0.60 8.57 -16.67
C TYR A 46 0.65 9.98 -17.29
N ASP A 47 1.84 10.58 -17.42
CA ASP A 47 2.03 11.83 -18.13
C ASP A 47 1.97 11.64 -19.68
N ALA A 48 2.01 10.39 -20.17
CA ALA A 48 1.83 10.10 -21.58
C ALA A 48 0.33 10.13 -21.92
N GLU A 49 -0.07 11.01 -22.85
CA GLU A 49 -1.47 11.31 -23.21
C GLU A 49 -2.32 10.10 -23.68
N ASP A 50 -1.70 8.94 -23.95
CA ASP A 50 -2.35 7.73 -24.46
C ASP A 50 -2.48 6.60 -23.43
N PHE A 51 -2.42 6.91 -22.13
CA PHE A 51 -2.50 5.87 -21.11
C PHE A 51 -3.91 5.27 -21.04
N ARG A 52 -4.05 4.09 -21.61
CA ARG A 52 -5.17 3.17 -21.34
C ARG A 52 -4.65 2.01 -20.52
N CYS A 53 -5.37 1.66 -19.45
CA CYS A 53 -5.04 0.48 -18.63
C CYS A 53 -4.82 -0.73 -19.56
N SER A 54 -3.59 -1.21 -19.62
CA SER A 54 -3.20 -2.27 -20.55
C SER A 54 -3.24 -3.63 -19.83
N GLU A 55 -3.40 -4.72 -20.59
CA GLU A 55 -3.32 -6.10 -20.07
C GLU A 55 -2.04 -6.35 -19.23
N ARG A 56 -0.96 -5.61 -19.49
CA ARG A 56 0.29 -5.69 -18.73
C ARG A 56 0.18 -5.11 -17.32
N GLU A 57 -0.62 -4.08 -17.13
CA GLU A 57 -0.84 -3.47 -15.81
C GLU A 57 -1.74 -4.32 -14.96
N GLU A 58 -2.75 -4.94 -15.55
CA GLU A 58 -3.58 -5.94 -14.86
C GLU A 58 -2.72 -7.14 -14.43
N SER A 59 -1.80 -7.60 -15.29
CA SER A 59 -0.85 -8.67 -14.96
C SER A 59 0.07 -8.25 -13.82
N PHE A 60 0.62 -7.04 -13.85
CA PHE A 60 1.49 -6.52 -12.80
C PHE A 60 0.73 -6.35 -11.48
N ALA A 61 -0.46 -5.74 -11.50
CA ALA A 61 -1.28 -5.60 -10.31
C ALA A 61 -1.61 -6.97 -9.69
N ARG A 62 -1.89 -7.97 -10.53
CA ARG A 62 -2.18 -9.34 -10.09
C ARG A 62 -0.99 -10.02 -9.38
N GLU A 63 0.24 -9.79 -9.85
CA GLU A 63 1.46 -10.30 -9.23
C GLU A 63 1.79 -9.59 -7.92
N MET A 64 1.52 -8.29 -7.86
CA MET A 64 1.86 -7.44 -6.73
C MET A 64 0.83 -7.47 -5.61
N THR A 65 -0.32 -8.10 -5.83
CA THR A 65 -1.41 -8.11 -4.85
C THR A 65 -1.83 -9.51 -4.44
N ARG A 66 -2.44 -9.60 -3.29
CA ARG A 66 -3.17 -10.78 -2.83
C ARG A 66 -4.41 -10.35 -2.05
N GLY A 67 -5.56 -10.89 -2.40
CA GLY A 67 -6.80 -10.75 -1.65
C GLY A 67 -7.21 -12.08 -1.03
N ALA A 68 -7.62 -12.07 0.22
CA ALA A 68 -8.19 -13.22 0.93
C ALA A 68 -9.49 -12.82 1.62
N ASN A 69 -10.46 -13.74 1.64
CA ASN A 69 -11.77 -13.53 2.24
C ASN A 69 -12.22 -14.84 2.92
N ASP A 70 -12.44 -14.82 4.22
CA ASP A 70 -12.95 -15.95 4.99
C ASP A 70 -14.45 -15.80 5.36
N GLY A 71 -15.10 -14.75 4.85
CA GLY A 71 -16.50 -14.42 5.11
C GLY A 71 -16.72 -13.47 6.29
N THR A 72 -15.75 -13.33 7.18
CA THR A 72 -15.79 -12.45 8.36
C THR A 72 -14.67 -11.41 8.35
N VAL A 73 -13.56 -11.75 7.74
CA VAL A 73 -12.39 -10.89 7.60
C VAL A 73 -11.94 -10.90 6.15
N VAL A 74 -11.65 -9.71 5.62
CA VAL A 74 -11.00 -9.55 4.33
C VAL A 74 -9.59 -9.03 4.55
N THR A 75 -8.61 -9.68 3.93
CA THR A 75 -7.22 -9.26 3.98
C THR A 75 -6.72 -8.96 2.58
N LEU A 76 -6.27 -7.74 2.35
CA LEU A 76 -5.66 -7.30 1.11
C LEU A 76 -4.18 -7.04 1.37
N THR A 77 -3.31 -7.61 0.55
CA THR A 77 -1.86 -7.42 0.66
C THR A 77 -1.32 -6.84 -0.64
N ILE A 78 -0.59 -5.75 -0.54
CA ILE A 78 0.07 -5.07 -1.66
C ILE A 78 1.57 -5.12 -1.38
N ARG A 79 2.37 -5.64 -2.31
CA ARG A 79 3.82 -5.81 -2.16
C ARG A 79 4.59 -4.50 -2.37
N GLU A 80 4.02 -3.42 -1.89
CA GLU A 80 4.61 -2.08 -1.87
C GLU A 80 4.31 -1.41 -0.54
N PRO A 81 5.25 -0.61 0.00
CA PRO A 81 4.97 0.22 1.17
C PRO A 81 4.12 1.42 0.75
N LEU A 82 3.05 1.68 1.47
CA LEU A 82 2.17 2.83 1.20
C LEU A 82 2.99 4.13 1.09
N PRO A 83 2.84 4.93 0.03
CA PRO A 83 3.62 6.13 -0.19
C PRO A 83 3.35 7.20 0.88
N SER A 84 4.30 8.10 1.07
CA SER A 84 4.06 9.32 1.87
C SER A 84 3.19 10.30 1.07
N MET A 85 2.43 11.14 1.76
CA MET A 85 1.63 12.20 1.13
C MET A 85 2.45 13.12 0.22
N LYS A 86 3.72 13.36 0.55
CA LYS A 86 4.62 14.18 -0.26
C LYS A 86 4.98 13.57 -1.62
N ARG A 87 4.82 12.26 -1.77
CA ARG A 87 5.09 11.50 -2.99
C ARG A 87 3.82 11.11 -3.74
N LEU A 88 2.67 11.46 -3.19
CA LEU A 88 1.38 11.17 -3.81
C LEU A 88 1.18 12.09 -5.01
N THR A 89 1.17 11.53 -6.19
CA THR A 89 0.78 12.17 -7.45
C THR A 89 -0.47 11.45 -7.95
N GLU A 90 -1.19 12.04 -8.89
CA GLU A 90 -2.36 11.43 -9.53
C GLU A 90 -2.02 10.03 -10.08
N ALA A 91 -0.88 9.90 -10.74
CA ALA A 91 -0.38 8.63 -11.26
C ALA A 91 -0.19 7.56 -10.15
N ILE A 92 0.38 7.95 -9.03
CA ILE A 92 0.59 7.03 -7.90
C ILE A 92 -0.75 6.69 -7.24
N GLU A 93 -1.67 7.62 -7.18
CA GLU A 93 -3.01 7.38 -6.65
C GLU A 93 -3.78 6.37 -7.52
N GLU A 94 -3.78 6.54 -8.85
CA GLU A 94 -4.41 5.60 -9.78
C GLU A 94 -3.74 4.22 -9.74
N HIS A 95 -2.42 4.16 -9.63
CA HIS A 95 -1.70 2.90 -9.41
C HIS A 95 -2.20 2.17 -8.14
N TRP A 96 -2.26 2.87 -7.01
CA TRP A 96 -2.74 2.30 -5.76
C TRP A 96 -4.20 1.86 -5.83
N LYS A 97 -5.04 2.63 -6.49
CA LYS A 97 -6.44 2.29 -6.76
C LYS A 97 -6.55 0.98 -7.56
N ALA A 98 -5.77 0.84 -8.64
CA ALA A 98 -5.74 -0.39 -9.44
C ALA A 98 -5.30 -1.61 -8.60
N MET A 99 -4.26 -1.45 -7.76
CA MET A 99 -3.76 -2.50 -6.87
C MET A 99 -4.81 -2.92 -5.83
N ILE A 100 -5.49 -1.97 -5.21
CA ILE A 100 -6.55 -2.23 -4.23
C ILE A 100 -7.71 -2.96 -4.90
N HIS A 101 -8.17 -2.50 -6.06
CA HIS A 101 -9.28 -3.12 -6.79
C HIS A 101 -8.94 -4.54 -7.25
N GLU A 102 -7.72 -4.81 -7.73
CA GLU A 102 -7.30 -6.17 -8.06
C GLU A 102 -7.29 -7.08 -6.81
N ALA A 103 -6.78 -6.60 -5.68
CA ALA A 103 -6.79 -7.36 -4.44
C ALA A 103 -8.23 -7.67 -3.96
N ILE A 104 -9.15 -6.70 -4.07
CA ILE A 104 -10.57 -6.87 -3.79
C ILE A 104 -11.18 -7.91 -4.74
N GLY A 105 -10.86 -7.83 -6.04
CA GLY A 105 -11.29 -8.81 -7.04
C GLY A 105 -10.80 -10.22 -6.73
N GLN A 106 -9.58 -10.38 -6.21
CA GLN A 106 -9.07 -11.68 -5.77
C GLN A 106 -9.81 -12.20 -4.53
N ALA A 107 -10.12 -11.34 -3.57
CA ALA A 107 -10.90 -11.70 -2.38
C ALA A 107 -12.34 -12.11 -2.76
N SER A 108 -12.97 -11.40 -3.69
CA SER A 108 -14.35 -11.69 -4.15
C SER A 108 -14.49 -13.03 -4.87
N ARG A 109 -13.42 -13.54 -5.49
CA ARG A 109 -13.41 -14.88 -6.11
C ARG A 109 -13.49 -16.02 -5.10
N GLN A 110 -13.18 -15.75 -3.82
CA GLN A 110 -13.22 -16.76 -2.74
C GLN A 110 -14.58 -16.83 -2.05
N GLY A 111 -15.44 -15.85 -2.26
CA GLY A 111 -16.78 -15.80 -1.71
C GLY A 111 -17.36 -14.38 -1.78
N PRO A 112 -18.64 -14.18 -1.41
CA PRO A 112 -19.24 -12.87 -1.33
C PRO A 112 -18.49 -12.01 -0.34
N LEU A 113 -18.21 -10.75 -0.73
CA LEU A 113 -17.55 -9.80 0.17
C LEU A 113 -18.51 -9.40 1.29
N PRO A 114 -18.06 -9.41 2.55
CA PRO A 114 -18.87 -8.90 3.65
C PRO A 114 -19.03 -7.38 3.53
N HIS A 115 -20.19 -6.88 3.94
CA HIS A 115 -20.44 -5.45 4.15
C HIS A 115 -20.75 -5.24 5.63
N PHE A 116 -19.99 -4.39 6.28
CA PHE A 116 -20.05 -4.16 7.71
C PHE A 116 -20.87 -2.91 8.03
N GLU A 117 -21.73 -2.96 9.01
CA GLU A 117 -22.41 -1.77 9.54
C GLU A 117 -21.37 -0.80 10.12
N LYS A 118 -20.40 -1.36 10.85
CA LYS A 118 -19.25 -0.61 11.33
C LYS A 118 -17.95 -1.42 11.16
N ALA A 119 -17.12 -0.99 10.24
CA ALA A 119 -15.87 -1.67 9.91
C ALA A 119 -14.69 -1.23 10.80
N MET A 120 -13.82 -2.18 11.12
CA MET A 120 -12.43 -1.92 11.56
C MET A 120 -11.47 -2.15 10.40
N VAL A 121 -10.73 -1.12 10.02
CA VAL A 121 -9.68 -1.20 9.00
C VAL A 121 -8.31 -1.10 9.67
N GLU A 122 -7.55 -2.18 9.63
CA GLU A 122 -6.21 -2.24 10.21
C GLU A 122 -5.18 -2.19 9.08
N LEU A 123 -4.28 -1.22 9.14
CA LEU A 123 -3.22 -1.03 8.15
C LEU A 123 -1.87 -1.36 8.79
N GLU A 124 -1.16 -2.32 8.21
CA GLU A 124 0.24 -2.61 8.55
C GLU A 124 1.13 -2.23 7.38
N ILE A 125 2.08 -1.32 7.60
CA ILE A 125 2.97 -0.80 6.56
C ILE A 125 4.41 -1.18 6.90
N VAL A 126 4.93 -2.17 6.19
CA VAL A 126 6.33 -2.58 6.27
C VAL A 126 7.13 -1.76 5.28
N THR A 127 8.12 -1.02 5.77
CA THR A 127 8.95 -0.14 4.93
C THR A 127 10.41 -0.56 5.02
N PRO A 128 11.11 -0.76 3.88
CA PRO A 128 12.54 -1.03 3.88
C PRO A 128 13.33 0.17 4.39
N ARG A 129 14.41 -0.08 5.14
CA ARG A 129 15.37 0.96 5.47
C ARG A 129 16.26 1.22 4.27
N GLY A 130 16.35 2.50 3.86
CA GLY A 130 17.22 2.94 2.77
C GLY A 130 17.71 4.35 2.99
N SER A 131 18.50 4.89 2.05
CA SER A 131 19.02 6.26 2.11
C SER A 131 17.91 7.31 2.24
N ASP A 132 16.79 7.08 1.58
CA ASP A 132 15.63 7.98 1.58
C ASP A 132 14.68 7.74 2.78
N ASN A 133 14.80 6.61 3.47
CA ASN A 133 13.97 6.19 4.59
C ASN A 133 14.80 6.01 5.88
N ALA A 134 15.93 6.71 6.00
CA ALA A 134 16.80 6.62 7.18
C ALA A 134 16.16 7.20 8.45
N ARG A 135 15.16 8.08 8.31
CA ARG A 135 14.43 8.70 9.42
C ARG A 135 13.13 7.95 9.68
N LEU A 136 12.75 7.88 10.95
CA LEU A 136 11.42 7.45 11.36
C LEU A 136 10.38 8.25 10.55
N TRP A 137 9.46 7.53 9.93
CA TRP A 137 8.38 8.16 9.20
C TRP A 137 7.15 8.34 10.11
N ASP A 138 6.43 9.39 9.86
CA ASP A 138 5.19 9.69 10.54
C ASP A 138 4.05 8.88 9.91
N THR A 139 3.36 8.07 10.70
CA THR A 139 2.21 7.25 10.24
C THR A 139 1.08 8.12 9.70
N SER A 140 0.87 9.32 10.25
CA SER A 140 -0.15 10.25 9.77
C SER A 140 0.18 10.87 8.41
N ASN A 141 1.43 10.79 7.97
CA ASN A 141 1.90 11.36 6.70
C ASN A 141 1.93 10.33 5.56
N ARG A 142 1.13 9.27 5.65
CA ARG A 142 0.95 8.26 4.60
C ARG A 142 -0.35 8.51 3.83
N ALA A 143 -0.41 7.99 2.62
CA ALA A 143 -1.58 8.14 1.74
C ALA A 143 -2.76 7.22 2.14
N ILE A 144 -3.10 7.21 3.43
CA ILE A 144 -4.13 6.33 4.02
C ILE A 144 -5.49 6.57 3.37
N ASN A 145 -5.80 7.83 3.04
CA ASN A 145 -7.08 8.19 2.43
C ASN A 145 -7.30 7.52 1.08
N VAL A 146 -6.23 7.20 0.33
CA VAL A 146 -6.35 6.44 -0.93
C VAL A 146 -6.92 5.06 -0.65
N ILE A 147 -6.45 4.39 0.41
CA ILE A 147 -6.98 3.08 0.81
C ILE A 147 -8.43 3.23 1.25
N ILE A 148 -8.70 4.07 2.23
CA ILE A 148 -10.03 4.21 2.83
C ILE A 148 -11.10 4.56 1.77
N ASN A 149 -10.79 5.50 0.86
CA ASN A 149 -11.72 5.90 -0.19
C ASN A 149 -12.03 4.78 -1.20
N ASN A 150 -11.11 3.84 -1.40
CA ASN A 150 -11.33 2.70 -2.30
C ASN A 150 -12.02 1.50 -1.61
N LEU A 151 -12.11 1.49 -0.28
CA LEU A 151 -12.86 0.49 0.49
C LEU A 151 -14.30 0.92 0.75
N LYS A 152 -14.55 2.23 0.80
CA LYS A 152 -15.87 2.83 1.00
C LYS A 152 -16.86 2.39 -0.09
N GLY A 153 -18.09 2.12 0.30
CA GLY A 153 -19.16 1.63 -0.58
C GLY A 153 -19.04 0.14 -0.93
N ILE A 154 -17.90 -0.50 -0.62
CA ILE A 154 -17.70 -1.96 -0.79
C ILE A 154 -17.87 -2.65 0.56
N PHE A 155 -17.09 -2.24 1.55
CA PHE A 155 -17.04 -2.88 2.87
C PHE A 155 -17.81 -2.13 3.95
N PHE A 156 -18.04 -0.85 3.79
CA PHE A 156 -18.79 0.03 4.70
C PHE A 156 -19.37 1.21 3.93
N GLU A 157 -20.43 1.81 4.47
CA GLU A 157 -21.20 2.86 3.80
C GLU A 157 -20.38 4.15 3.59
N ASP A 158 -19.72 4.64 4.65
CA ASP A 158 -18.99 5.89 4.61
C ASP A 158 -17.74 5.87 5.52
N ASN A 159 -16.78 6.77 5.25
CA ASN A 159 -15.54 6.89 6.00
C ASN A 159 -15.63 7.78 7.25
N ASN A 160 -16.81 7.86 7.84
CA ASN A 160 -17.07 8.60 9.07
C ASN A 160 -17.05 7.70 10.31
N MET A 161 -17.09 8.30 11.50
CA MET A 161 -17.04 7.59 12.78
C MET A 161 -18.22 6.64 13.06
N GLU A 162 -19.32 6.77 12.32
CA GLU A 162 -20.48 5.89 12.47
C GLU A 162 -20.27 4.55 11.77
N HIS A 163 -19.55 4.56 10.64
CA HIS A 163 -19.40 3.41 9.76
C HIS A 163 -18.02 2.76 9.81
N MET A 164 -17.00 3.44 10.30
CA MET A 164 -15.68 2.83 10.38
C MET A 164 -14.78 3.41 11.47
N ALA A 165 -13.81 2.60 11.87
CA ALA A 165 -12.61 3.00 12.58
C ALA A 165 -11.39 2.44 11.84
N PHE A 166 -10.22 3.05 11.99
CA PHE A 166 -9.00 2.49 11.45
C PHE A 166 -7.82 2.59 12.42
N SER A 167 -6.88 1.69 12.27
CA SER A 167 -5.59 1.73 12.95
C SER A 167 -4.46 1.62 11.95
N VAL A 168 -3.31 2.20 12.25
CA VAL A 168 -2.12 2.16 11.40
C VAL A 168 -0.93 1.77 12.23
N VAL A 169 -0.26 0.70 11.81
CA VAL A 169 1.01 0.24 12.38
C VAL A 169 2.08 0.33 11.30
N GLY A 170 3.18 1.00 11.61
CA GLY A 170 4.34 1.06 10.75
C GLY A 170 5.52 0.32 11.34
N GLN A 171 6.23 -0.45 10.53
CA GLN A 171 7.45 -1.13 10.94
C GLN A 171 8.52 -1.13 9.85
N TRP A 172 9.76 -1.29 10.29
CA TRP A 172 10.87 -1.50 9.38
C TRP A 172 10.99 -2.98 9.05
N GLY A 173 11.05 -3.31 7.76
CA GLY A 173 11.21 -4.70 7.32
C GLY A 173 11.43 -4.80 5.82
N GLU A 174 11.68 -6.02 5.37
CA GLU A 174 11.84 -6.37 3.96
C GLU A 174 11.10 -7.70 3.69
N PRO A 175 10.39 -7.79 2.58
CA PRO A 175 10.14 -6.76 1.56
C PRO A 175 9.20 -5.65 2.06
N GLY A 176 9.13 -4.53 1.32
CA GLY A 176 8.12 -3.50 1.56
C GLY A 176 6.74 -4.04 1.24
N VAL A 177 5.79 -3.87 2.16
CA VAL A 177 4.43 -4.41 2.04
C VAL A 177 3.46 -3.47 2.73
N THR A 178 2.26 -3.38 2.19
CA THR A 178 1.10 -2.84 2.89
C THR A 178 0.05 -3.93 3.00
N ALA A 179 -0.29 -4.30 4.23
CA ALA A 179 -1.40 -5.20 4.52
C ALA A 179 -2.60 -4.39 5.04
N ILE A 180 -3.78 -4.73 4.55
CA ILE A 180 -5.05 -4.10 4.89
C ILE A 180 -5.96 -5.21 5.37
N ARG A 181 -6.36 -5.16 6.63
CA ARG A 181 -7.31 -6.10 7.21
C ARG A 181 -8.62 -5.37 7.49
N ILE A 182 -9.74 -5.94 7.04
CA ILE A 182 -11.06 -5.35 7.17
C ILE A 182 -11.94 -6.37 7.88
N SER A 183 -12.53 -5.96 8.98
CA SER A 183 -13.43 -6.81 9.80
C SER A 183 -14.53 -5.96 10.41
N GLU A 184 -15.52 -6.59 11.01
CA GLU A 184 -16.47 -5.87 11.82
C GLU A 184 -15.79 -5.26 13.05
N LEU A 185 -16.11 -4.01 13.39
CA LEU A 185 -15.66 -3.41 14.62
C LEU A 185 -16.48 -3.99 15.77
N GLU A 186 -15.90 -4.96 16.48
CA GLU A 186 -16.47 -5.40 17.75
C GLU A 186 -16.45 -4.23 18.72
N MET A 187 -17.62 -3.66 18.95
CA MET A 187 -17.74 -2.58 19.92
C MET A 187 -17.27 -3.10 21.27
N LEU A 188 -16.24 -2.50 21.83
CA LEU A 188 -15.82 -2.65 23.23
C LEU A 188 -16.94 -2.17 24.20
N GLN A 189 -18.18 -2.59 23.94
CA GLN A 189 -19.34 -2.16 24.72
C GLN A 189 -19.34 -2.68 26.14
N SER A 190 -18.55 -3.69 26.46
CA SER A 190 -18.61 -4.30 27.78
C SER A 190 -17.50 -3.90 28.75
N ALA A 191 -16.37 -3.41 28.29
CA ALA A 191 -15.23 -3.16 29.17
C ALA A 191 -15.20 -1.76 29.82
N ILE A 192 -15.75 -0.75 29.15
CA ILE A 192 -15.70 0.64 29.63
C ILE A 192 -16.99 1.06 30.34
N LEU A 193 -18.13 0.53 29.96
CA LEU A 193 -19.42 0.88 30.58
C LEU A 193 -19.86 -0.10 31.71
N GLY A 194 -19.13 -1.19 31.89
CA GLY A 194 -19.39 -2.15 32.99
C GLY A 194 -18.80 -1.75 34.35
N GLN A 195 -17.93 -0.75 34.41
CA GLN A 195 -17.53 -0.14 35.70
C GLN A 195 -18.54 0.98 36.03
N LYS A 196 -19.64 0.59 36.66
CA LYS A 196 -20.47 1.55 37.40
C LYS A 196 -19.58 2.20 38.46
N LEU A 197 -19.40 3.51 38.34
CA LEU A 197 -18.97 4.39 39.43
C LEU A 197 -19.84 4.23 40.63
#